data_f80376ab64901a10aefe53b9f482d7c2
#
_entry.id   f80376ab64901a10aefe53b9f482d7c2
#
_cell.length_a   1.000
_cell.length_b   1.000
_cell.length_c   1.000
_cell.angle_alpha   90.00
_cell.angle_beta   90.00
_cell.angle_gamma   90.00
#
_symmetry.space_group_name_H-M   'P 1'
#
loop_
_entity.id
_entity.type
_entity.pdbx_description
1 polymer ?
#
loop_
_entity_poly.entity_id
_entity_poly.type
_entity_poly.pdbx_seq_one_letter_code
_entity_poly.pdbx_strand_id
1 'polypeptide(L)'
;MIRIKRAYEPRARGDGRRILVERLWPRGMTKESLEAYAWMKDVAPSTELRKWFAHRVARWPEFRRRYVEELNAKPDTWAPLLDALRRGTVTLLYSAHDPEHNSAVVLRDYLARRASRRPKARRAAATARSI
;
A
#
# COMPACT_ATOMS: atom_id res chain seq x y z
N MET A 1 6.69 2.02 -10.67
CA MET A 1 5.99 0.72 -10.61
C MET A 1 5.69 0.33 -9.17
N ILE A 2 4.53 -0.22 -8.93
CA ILE A 2 4.13 -0.66 -7.58
C ILE A 2 4.01 -2.18 -7.57
N ARG A 3 4.62 -2.81 -6.56
CA ARG A 3 4.63 -4.26 -6.36
C ARG A 3 4.16 -4.60 -4.96
N ILE A 4 3.74 -5.84 -4.76
CA ILE A 4 3.48 -6.36 -3.42
C ILE A 4 4.31 -7.63 -3.22
N LYS A 5 4.76 -7.86 -1.99
CA LYS A 5 5.56 -9.04 -1.62
C LYS A 5 5.28 -9.40 -0.18
N ARG A 6 5.37 -10.69 0.14
CA ARG A 6 5.34 -11.08 1.55
C ARG A 6 6.61 -10.57 2.21
N ALA A 7 6.47 -10.09 3.44
CA ALA A 7 7.61 -9.57 4.22
C ALA A 7 8.72 -10.62 4.38
N TYR A 8 8.36 -11.90 4.31
CA TYR A 8 9.32 -13.00 4.49
C TYR A 8 10.11 -13.34 3.24
N GLU A 9 9.77 -12.77 2.11
CA GLU A 9 10.53 -12.98 0.88
C GLU A 9 11.78 -12.09 0.89
N PRO A 10 12.93 -12.64 0.48
CA PRO A 10 14.17 -11.87 0.50
C PRO A 10 14.12 -10.70 -0.48
N ARG A 11 14.94 -9.70 -0.18
CA ARG A 11 15.05 -8.54 -1.04
C ARG A 11 15.56 -8.95 -2.42
N ALA A 12 14.93 -8.39 -3.44
CA ALA A 12 15.36 -8.57 -4.82
C ALA A 12 15.69 -7.22 -5.44
N ARG A 13 16.53 -7.24 -6.47
CA ARG A 13 17.01 -6.03 -7.13
C ARG A 13 15.87 -5.13 -7.63
N GLY A 14 14.80 -5.73 -8.13
CA GLY A 14 13.68 -4.99 -8.66
C GLY A 14 12.70 -4.44 -7.64
N ASP A 15 12.94 -4.64 -6.34
CA ASP A 15 11.99 -4.22 -5.31
C ASP A 15 11.90 -2.70 -5.14
N GLY A 16 12.97 -1.97 -5.44
CA GLY A 16 13.01 -0.55 -5.16
C GLY A 16 12.90 -0.31 -3.67
N ARG A 17 12.02 0.61 -3.27
CA ARG A 17 11.78 0.88 -1.85
C ARG A 17 10.78 -0.12 -1.29
N ARG A 18 11.24 -0.89 -0.31
CA ARG A 18 10.40 -1.86 0.39
C ARG A 18 9.74 -1.16 1.57
N ILE A 19 8.42 -1.09 1.57
CA ILE A 19 7.68 -0.37 2.61
C ILE A 19 6.68 -1.31 3.27
N LEU A 20 6.82 -1.48 4.59
CA LEU A 20 5.89 -2.29 5.36
C LEU A 20 4.61 -1.48 5.60
N VAL A 21 3.48 -2.01 5.13
CA VAL A 21 2.19 -1.32 5.20
C VAL A 21 1.20 -2.07 6.09
N GLU A 22 1.69 -2.51 7.24
CA GLU A 22 0.94 -3.28 8.23
C GLU A 22 0.97 -2.56 9.57
N ARG A 23 -0.06 -2.76 10.40
CA ARG A 23 -0.06 -2.21 11.76
C ARG A 23 0.89 -2.92 12.68
N LEU A 24 1.10 -4.21 12.43
CA LEU A 24 1.95 -5.04 13.30
C LEU A 24 3.22 -5.40 12.57
N TRP A 25 4.30 -5.51 13.32
CA TRP A 25 5.58 -5.97 12.79
C TRP A 25 5.48 -7.46 12.44
N PRO A 26 6.07 -7.90 11.31
CA PRO A 26 6.01 -9.32 10.94
C PRO A 26 6.70 -10.19 11.98
N ARG A 27 6.02 -11.23 12.41
CA ARG A 27 6.52 -12.13 13.44
C ARG A 27 7.82 -12.79 12.99
N GLY A 28 8.83 -12.76 13.86
CA GLY A 28 10.10 -13.43 13.60
C GLY A 28 11.06 -12.67 12.70
N MET A 29 10.69 -11.50 12.21
CA MET A 29 11.58 -10.70 11.36
C MET A 29 12.32 -9.67 12.16
N THR A 30 13.64 -9.54 11.90
CA THR A 30 14.43 -8.46 12.45
C THR A 30 14.41 -7.29 11.47
N LYS A 31 14.83 -6.13 11.95
CA LYS A 31 14.99 -4.95 11.10
C LYS A 31 15.92 -5.25 9.93
N GLU A 32 17.02 -5.92 10.22
CA GLU A 32 18.02 -6.27 9.22
C GLU A 32 17.48 -7.25 8.18
N SER A 33 16.71 -8.25 8.61
CA SER A 33 16.19 -9.25 7.69
C SER A 33 15.05 -8.72 6.84
N LEU A 34 14.26 -7.78 7.34
CA LEU A 34 13.16 -7.21 6.59
C LEU A 34 13.66 -6.27 5.49
N GLU A 35 14.73 -5.54 5.75
CA GLU A 35 15.30 -4.56 4.81
C GLU A 35 14.24 -3.59 4.29
N ALA A 36 13.39 -3.10 5.17
CA ALA A 36 12.38 -2.14 4.80
C ALA A 36 12.95 -0.73 4.79
N TYR A 37 12.58 0.03 3.76
CA TYR A 37 12.89 1.45 3.69
C TYR A 37 12.11 2.24 4.75
N ALA A 38 10.86 1.84 4.97
CA ALA A 38 10.00 2.51 5.95
C ALA A 38 8.92 1.55 6.45
N TRP A 39 8.36 1.88 7.61
CA TRP A 39 7.20 1.20 8.18
C TRP A 39 6.07 2.23 8.31
N MET A 40 5.03 2.09 7.50
CA MET A 40 3.89 2.99 7.49
C MET A 40 2.68 2.30 8.08
N LYS A 41 2.49 2.43 9.39
CA LYS A 41 1.40 1.75 10.12
C LYS A 41 0.03 2.33 9.78
N ASP A 42 -0.04 3.65 9.65
CA ASP A 42 -1.32 4.34 9.60
C ASP A 42 -2.05 4.16 8.27
N VAL A 43 -1.36 3.70 7.24
CA VAL A 43 -1.99 3.41 5.96
C VAL A 43 -2.70 2.06 5.97
N ALA A 44 -2.41 1.22 6.95
CA ALA A 44 -3.05 -0.10 7.09
C ALA A 44 -4.53 0.03 7.47
N PRO A 45 -5.33 -1.02 7.25
CA PRO A 45 -6.71 -1.00 7.72
C PRO A 45 -6.77 -0.79 9.23
N SER A 46 -7.87 -0.23 9.70
CA SER A 46 -8.08 -0.07 11.15
C SER A 46 -8.01 -1.43 11.84
N THR A 47 -7.68 -1.41 13.13
CA THR A 47 -7.66 -2.63 13.92
C THR A 47 -9.01 -3.34 13.90
N GLU A 48 -10.09 -2.57 13.96
CA GLU A 48 -11.46 -3.12 13.93
C GLU A 48 -11.74 -3.82 12.61
N LEU A 49 -11.39 -3.19 11.49
CA LEU A 49 -11.62 -3.79 10.17
C LEU A 49 -10.77 -5.04 9.98
N ARG A 50 -9.51 -4.98 10.42
CA ARG A 50 -8.61 -6.13 10.34
C ARG A 50 -9.15 -7.31 11.12
N LYS A 51 -9.64 -7.09 12.33
CA LYS A 51 -10.21 -8.14 13.17
C LYS A 51 -11.49 -8.71 12.58
N TRP A 52 -12.33 -7.84 12.03
CA TRP A 52 -13.56 -8.26 11.38
C TRP A 52 -13.28 -9.16 10.18
N PHE A 53 -12.32 -8.80 9.36
CA PHE A 53 -11.97 -9.59 8.17
C PHE A 53 -11.44 -10.97 8.57
N ALA A 54 -10.51 -11.03 9.52
CA ALA A 54 -9.96 -12.26 10.09
C ALA A 54 -9.54 -13.29 9.02
N HIS A 55 -9.01 -12.81 7.88
CA HIS A 55 -8.57 -13.65 6.76
C HIS A 55 -9.67 -14.54 6.18
N ARG A 56 -10.92 -14.15 6.32
CA ARG A 56 -12.04 -14.90 5.76
C ARG A 56 -12.34 -14.43 4.34
N VAL A 57 -12.04 -15.28 3.36
CA VAL A 57 -12.19 -14.93 1.95
C VAL A 57 -13.63 -14.54 1.60
N ALA A 58 -14.62 -15.13 2.26
CA ALA A 58 -16.02 -14.77 2.06
C ALA A 58 -16.31 -13.30 2.38
N ARG A 59 -15.50 -12.69 3.24
CA ARG A 59 -15.65 -11.29 3.63
C ARG A 59 -14.83 -10.33 2.75
N TRP A 60 -14.11 -10.86 1.78
CA TRP A 60 -13.20 -10.06 0.96
C TRP A 60 -13.86 -8.87 0.26
N PRO A 61 -15.00 -9.02 -0.45
CA PRO A 61 -15.60 -7.88 -1.14
C PRO A 61 -15.96 -6.73 -0.18
N GLU A 62 -16.51 -7.07 0.98
CA GLU A 62 -16.88 -6.05 1.96
C GLU A 62 -15.65 -5.45 2.66
N PHE A 63 -14.65 -6.27 2.95
CA PHE A 63 -13.39 -5.77 3.50
C PHE A 63 -12.76 -4.74 2.57
N ARG A 64 -12.70 -5.08 1.28
CA ARG A 64 -12.12 -4.20 0.26
C ARG A 64 -12.87 -2.87 0.21
N ARG A 65 -14.19 -2.91 0.20
CA ARG A 65 -15.01 -1.72 0.18
C ARG A 65 -14.75 -0.83 1.39
N ARG A 66 -14.73 -1.44 2.57
CA ARG A 66 -14.51 -0.70 3.83
C ARG A 66 -13.12 -0.11 3.91
N TYR A 67 -12.12 -0.84 3.47
CA TYR A 67 -10.75 -0.33 3.50
C TYR A 67 -10.58 0.85 2.55
N VAL A 68 -11.18 0.80 1.36
CA VAL A 68 -11.17 1.94 0.44
C VAL A 68 -11.82 3.17 1.10
N GLU A 69 -12.92 2.99 1.83
CA GLU A 69 -13.54 4.10 2.56
C GLU A 69 -12.59 4.67 3.61
N GLU A 70 -11.88 3.82 4.33
CA GLU A 70 -10.89 4.28 5.30
C GLU A 70 -9.78 5.06 4.63
N LEU A 71 -9.28 4.60 3.49
CA LEU A 71 -8.23 5.30 2.75
C LEU A 71 -8.72 6.67 2.26
N ASN A 72 -9.94 6.74 1.78
CA ASN A 72 -10.53 8.01 1.35
C ASN A 72 -10.61 9.02 2.48
N ALA A 73 -10.78 8.56 3.71
CA ALA A 73 -10.90 9.42 4.88
C ALA A 73 -9.55 9.88 5.45
N LYS A 74 -8.44 9.26 5.00
CA LYS A 74 -7.12 9.57 5.57
C LYS A 74 -6.04 9.72 4.48
N PRO A 75 -6.19 10.70 3.59
CA PRO A 75 -5.25 10.86 2.47
C PRO A 75 -3.80 11.11 2.90
N ASP A 76 -3.60 11.71 4.05
CA ASP A 76 -2.24 11.98 4.55
C ASP A 76 -1.44 10.71 4.78
N THR A 77 -2.11 9.57 5.01
CA THR A 77 -1.42 8.31 5.29
C THR A 77 -0.83 7.69 4.03
N TRP A 78 -1.44 7.89 2.86
CA TRP A 78 -0.95 7.27 1.62
C TRP A 78 -0.33 8.26 0.64
N ALA A 79 -0.49 9.57 0.85
CA ALA A 79 0.15 10.56 -0.04
C ALA A 79 1.66 10.37 -0.15
N PRO A 80 2.40 10.07 0.93
CA PRO A 80 3.85 9.80 0.81
C PRO A 80 4.17 8.61 -0.08
N LEU A 81 3.28 7.62 -0.16
CA LEU A 81 3.48 6.47 -1.03
C LEU A 81 3.38 6.87 -2.49
N LEU A 82 2.46 7.76 -2.84
CA LEU A 82 2.38 8.30 -4.20
C LEU A 82 3.64 9.06 -4.57
N ASP A 83 4.17 9.85 -3.64
CA ASP A 83 5.41 10.57 -3.88
C ASP A 83 6.58 9.60 -4.12
N ALA A 84 6.65 8.54 -3.34
CA ALA A 84 7.68 7.52 -3.53
C ALA A 84 7.55 6.83 -4.89
N LEU A 85 6.32 6.57 -5.33
CA LEU A 85 6.07 5.95 -6.63
C LEU A 85 6.54 6.81 -7.80
N ARG A 86 6.48 8.12 -7.65
CA ARG A 86 6.98 9.02 -8.69
C ARG A 86 8.50 8.98 -8.83
N ARG A 87 9.17 8.56 -7.77
CA ARG A 87 10.64 8.51 -7.73
C ARG A 87 11.19 7.17 -8.15
N GLY A 88 10.35 6.13 -8.21
CA GLY A 88 10.80 4.81 -8.61
C GLY A 88 9.86 3.72 -8.15
N THR A 89 10.35 2.49 -8.23
CA THR A 89 9.58 1.30 -7.82
C THR A 89 9.38 1.29 -6.30
N VAL A 90 8.19 0.92 -5.89
CA VAL A 90 7.84 0.69 -4.48
C VAL A 90 7.28 -0.71 -4.35
N THR A 91 7.74 -1.46 -3.35
CA THR A 91 7.22 -2.78 -3.03
C THR A 91 6.54 -2.68 -1.65
N LEU A 92 5.24 -2.94 -1.63
CA LEU A 92 4.47 -2.97 -0.40
C LEU A 92 4.62 -4.35 0.24
N LEU A 93 5.03 -4.38 1.51
CA LEU A 93 5.25 -5.63 2.23
C LEU A 93 4.06 -5.95 3.11
N TYR A 94 3.64 -7.21 3.08
CA TYR A 94 2.56 -7.72 3.91
C TYR A 94 2.96 -9.06 4.51
N SER A 95 2.27 -9.50 5.57
CA SER A 95 2.62 -10.73 6.27
C SER A 95 1.62 -11.89 6.09
N ALA A 96 0.43 -11.61 5.56
CA ALA A 96 -0.59 -12.64 5.35
C ALA A 96 -0.08 -13.78 4.45
N HIS A 97 -0.63 -14.98 4.64
CA HIS A 97 -0.29 -16.12 3.79
C HIS A 97 -0.95 -16.04 2.42
N ASP A 98 -2.13 -15.46 2.33
CA ASP A 98 -2.90 -15.37 1.10
C ASP A 98 -2.38 -14.22 0.23
N PRO A 99 -1.80 -14.49 -0.94
CA PRO A 99 -1.25 -13.43 -1.78
C PRO A 99 -2.31 -12.64 -2.55
N GLU A 100 -3.54 -13.11 -2.58
CA GLU A 100 -4.61 -12.46 -3.33
C GLU A 100 -5.61 -11.69 -2.46
N HIS A 101 -5.75 -12.08 -1.19
CA HIS A 101 -6.76 -11.50 -0.29
C HIS A 101 -6.08 -10.90 0.94
N ASN A 102 -5.36 -9.81 0.72
CA ASN A 102 -4.69 -9.10 1.81
C ASN A 102 -4.78 -7.59 1.58
N SER A 103 -4.49 -6.83 2.62
CA SER A 103 -4.62 -5.37 2.56
C SER A 103 -3.70 -4.72 1.54
N ALA A 104 -2.52 -5.29 1.29
CA ALA A 104 -1.58 -4.73 0.32
C ALA A 104 -2.14 -4.76 -1.10
N VAL A 105 -2.94 -5.78 -1.44
CA VAL A 105 -3.61 -5.86 -2.74
C VAL A 105 -4.54 -4.67 -2.94
N VAL A 106 -5.35 -4.37 -1.93
CA VAL A 106 -6.28 -3.24 -2.01
C VAL A 106 -5.52 -1.92 -2.12
N LEU A 107 -4.49 -1.77 -1.30
CA LEU A 107 -3.69 -0.54 -1.30
C LEU A 107 -2.97 -0.34 -2.63
N ARG A 108 -2.39 -1.40 -3.18
CA ARG A 108 -1.74 -1.34 -4.49
C ARG A 108 -2.72 -0.84 -5.56
N ASP A 109 -3.90 -1.43 -5.63
CA ASP A 109 -4.90 -1.05 -6.64
C ASP A 109 -5.37 0.38 -6.43
N TYR A 110 -5.55 0.78 -5.18
CA TYR A 110 -5.96 2.14 -4.82
C TYR A 110 -4.92 3.16 -5.29
N LEU A 111 -3.65 2.91 -4.99
CA LEU A 111 -2.56 3.81 -5.38
C LEU A 111 -2.34 3.83 -6.89
N ALA A 112 -2.47 2.68 -7.54
CA ALA A 112 -2.28 2.59 -8.99
C ALA A 112 -3.29 3.46 -9.73
N ARG A 113 -4.53 3.48 -9.28
CA ARG A 113 -5.56 4.34 -9.87
C ARG A 113 -5.23 5.81 -9.73
N ARG A 114 -4.75 6.23 -8.57
CA ARG A 114 -4.40 7.62 -8.32
C ARG A 114 -3.15 8.03 -9.07
N ALA A 115 -2.17 7.16 -9.16
CA ALA A 115 -0.95 7.43 -9.91
C ALA A 115 -1.25 7.65 -11.39
N SER A 116 -2.15 6.87 -11.98
CA SER A 116 -2.50 7.03 -13.39
C SER A 116 -3.35 8.27 -13.66
N ARG A 117 -4.18 8.70 -12.70
CA ARG A 117 -4.98 9.92 -12.86
C ARG A 117 -4.17 11.18 -12.69
N ARG A 118 -3.20 11.17 -11.80
CA ARG A 118 -2.49 12.36 -11.38
C ARG A 118 -1.75 13.10 -12.48
N PRO A 119 -1.03 12.42 -13.39
CA PRO A 119 -0.39 13.14 -14.50
C PRO A 119 -1.38 13.92 -15.36
N LYS A 120 -2.57 13.39 -15.60
CA LYS A 120 -3.60 14.10 -16.35
C LYS A 120 -4.07 15.36 -15.63
N ALA A 121 -4.36 15.24 -14.35
CA ALA A 121 -4.80 16.37 -13.55
C ALA A 121 -3.73 17.46 -13.51
N ARG A 122 -2.47 17.09 -13.38
CA ARG A 122 -1.36 18.04 -13.39
C ARG A 122 -1.21 18.75 -14.70
N ARG A 123 -1.34 18.02 -15.79
CA ARG A 123 -1.24 18.62 -17.11
C ARG A 123 -2.33 19.66 -17.33
N ALA A 124 -3.53 19.34 -16.95
CA ALA A 124 -4.64 20.28 -17.04
C ALA A 124 -4.37 21.54 -16.22
N ALA A 125 -3.91 21.37 -14.99
CA ALA A 125 -3.61 22.49 -14.12
C ALA A 125 -2.46 23.33 -14.68
N ALA A 126 -1.42 22.70 -15.18
CA ALA A 126 -0.28 23.41 -15.76
C ALA A 126 -0.69 24.20 -17.00
N THR A 127 -1.51 23.62 -17.86
CA THR A 127 -2.03 24.31 -19.04
C THR A 127 -2.84 25.54 -18.65
N ALA A 128 -3.72 25.38 -17.67
CA ALA A 128 -4.52 26.51 -17.20
C ALA A 128 -3.64 27.65 -16.69
N ARG A 129 -2.57 27.32 -16.00
CA ARG A 129 -1.66 28.34 -15.48
C ARG A 129 -0.83 29.01 -16.55
N SER A 130 -0.60 28.33 -17.63
CA SER A 130 0.19 28.90 -18.74
C SER A 130 -0.55 29.97 -19.51
N ILE A 131 -1.86 29.95 -19.44
CA ILE A 131 -2.70 30.90 -20.09
C ILE A 131 -2.84 32.17 -19.27
#